data_3936fdc0a8fd4ae37da7fea51a5ef456
#
_entry.id   3936fdc0a8fd4ae37da7fea51a5ef456
#
_cell.length_a   1.000
_cell.length_b   1.000
_cell.length_c   1.000
_cell.angle_alpha   90.00
_cell.angle_beta   90.00
_cell.angle_gamma   90.00
#
_symmetry.space_group_name_H-M   'P 1'
#
loop_
_entity.id
_entity.type
_entity.pdbx_description
1 polymer ?
#
loop_
_entity_poly.entity_id
_entity_poly.type
_entity_poly.pdbx_seq_one_letter_code
_entity_poly.pdbx_strand_id
1 'polypeptide(L)'
;SENSLIVLPTGLGKTTIALQVMAHVLSENKGGVLFLAPTRVLVNQHFHFLRENLLLEDIAIITGEDLVSKRKKSWGNSVVCATPEITRNDIKRNIVDLEQFSLVIFDEAHRAVGDYAYTNIASNFKQRSLILGMTATLPSEKVKATEIIVSLGIQNILQRTDDSPDV
;
A
#
# COMPACT_ATOMS: atom_id res chain seq x y z
N SER A 1 0.26 -14.87 8.77
CA SER A 1 -0.02 -13.59 8.08
C SER A 1 -0.37 -13.84 6.63
N GLU A 2 -1.49 -13.35 6.18
CA GLU A 2 -1.99 -13.55 4.83
C GLU A 2 -2.13 -12.22 4.11
N ASN A 3 -1.87 -12.23 2.80
CA ASN A 3 -2.17 -11.09 1.96
C ASN A 3 -3.68 -10.85 1.95
N SER A 4 -4.11 -9.67 2.30
CA SER A 4 -5.51 -9.37 2.54
C SER A 4 -5.98 -8.18 1.70
N LEU A 5 -7.25 -8.23 1.33
CA LEU A 5 -7.96 -7.13 0.70
C LEU A 5 -9.10 -6.68 1.61
N ILE A 6 -9.07 -5.41 1.97
CA ILE A 6 -10.14 -4.79 2.76
C ILE A 6 -11.07 -4.05 1.80
N VAL A 7 -12.34 -4.45 1.80
CA VAL A 7 -13.38 -3.82 0.99
C VAL A 7 -14.37 -3.16 1.93
N LEU A 8 -14.23 -1.86 2.11
CA LEU A 8 -15.09 -1.05 2.97
C LEU A 8 -15.52 0.21 2.24
N PRO A 9 -16.80 0.60 2.31
CA PRO A 9 -17.25 1.87 1.79
C PRO A 9 -16.45 3.04 2.36
N THR A 10 -16.39 4.15 1.62
CA THR A 10 -15.72 5.37 2.06
C THR A 10 -16.25 5.82 3.42
N GLY A 11 -15.33 6.17 4.33
CA GLY A 11 -15.69 6.64 5.67
C GLY A 11 -15.83 5.57 6.74
N LEU A 12 -15.66 4.27 6.41
CA LEU A 12 -15.74 3.19 7.40
C LEU A 12 -14.39 2.78 8.00
N GLY A 13 -13.38 3.64 7.89
CA GLY A 13 -12.15 3.48 8.67
C GLY A 13 -11.08 2.60 8.04
N LYS A 14 -11.01 2.48 6.71
CA LYS A 14 -9.93 1.75 6.03
C LYS A 14 -8.53 2.20 6.48
N THR A 15 -8.33 3.50 6.56
CA THR A 15 -7.03 4.07 6.97
C THR A 15 -6.71 3.74 8.43
N THR A 16 -7.72 3.67 9.29
CA THR A 16 -7.53 3.26 10.69
C THR A 16 -7.08 1.80 10.79
N ILE A 17 -7.69 0.92 9.99
CA ILE A 17 -7.27 -0.49 9.94
C ILE A 17 -5.84 -0.60 9.42
N ALA A 18 -5.50 0.13 8.36
CA ALA A 18 -4.15 0.16 7.83
C ALA A 18 -3.15 0.63 8.89
N LEU A 19 -3.49 1.67 9.65
CA LEU A 19 -2.66 2.18 10.74
C LEU A 19 -2.37 1.11 11.79
N GLN A 20 -3.39 0.34 12.18
CA GLN A 20 -3.23 -0.74 13.16
C GLN A 20 -2.31 -1.84 12.63
N VAL A 21 -2.48 -2.25 11.38
CA VAL A 21 -1.62 -3.25 10.75
C VAL A 21 -0.17 -2.74 10.66
N MET A 22 0.02 -1.49 10.25
CA MET A 22 1.34 -0.86 10.20
C MET A 22 2.01 -0.83 11.55
N ALA A 23 1.29 -0.40 12.58
CA ALA A 23 1.82 -0.32 13.94
C ALA A 23 2.27 -1.71 14.44
N HIS A 24 1.48 -2.73 14.15
CA HIS A 24 1.82 -4.11 14.50
C HIS A 24 3.10 -4.58 13.78
N VAL A 25 3.16 -4.40 12.47
CA VAL A 25 4.31 -4.80 11.65
C VAL A 25 5.58 -4.08 12.09
N LEU A 26 5.49 -2.77 12.32
CA LEU A 26 6.63 -1.97 12.77
C LEU A 26 7.10 -2.38 14.17
N SER A 27 6.19 -2.77 15.06
CA SER A 27 6.54 -3.23 16.41
C SER A 27 7.31 -4.55 16.40
N GLU A 28 7.13 -5.39 15.37
CA GLU A 28 7.89 -6.63 15.23
C GLU A 28 9.33 -6.43 14.75
N ASN A 29 9.67 -5.24 14.29
CA ASN A 29 11.02 -4.87 13.87
C ASN A 29 11.59 -5.74 12.73
N LYS A 30 10.74 -6.23 11.84
CA LYS A 30 11.13 -7.14 10.74
C LYS A 30 11.31 -6.43 9.40
N GLY A 31 11.02 -5.15 9.34
CA GLY A 31 11.13 -4.36 8.12
C GLY A 31 10.20 -3.17 8.14
N GLY A 32 10.28 -2.36 7.09
CA GLY A 32 9.49 -1.16 6.92
C GLY A 32 8.17 -1.38 6.19
N VAL A 33 7.47 -0.28 5.96
CA VAL A 33 6.17 -0.26 5.29
C VAL A 33 6.24 0.67 4.08
N LEU A 34 5.79 0.16 2.94
CA LEU A 34 5.57 0.95 1.74
C LEU A 34 4.07 1.20 1.58
N PHE A 35 3.66 2.46 1.59
CA PHE A 35 2.28 2.88 1.46
C PHE A 35 2.07 3.54 0.10
N LEU A 36 1.32 2.90 -0.78
CA LEU A 36 1.07 3.35 -2.14
C LEU A 36 -0.35 3.89 -2.29
N ALA A 37 -0.46 5.03 -2.96
CA ALA A 37 -1.74 5.61 -3.35
C ALA A 37 -1.63 6.17 -4.77
N PRO A 38 -2.75 6.21 -5.55
CA PRO A 38 -2.68 6.48 -6.98
C PRO A 38 -2.32 7.92 -7.35
N THR A 39 -2.57 8.88 -6.47
CA THR A 39 -2.34 10.30 -6.77
C THR A 39 -1.49 10.97 -5.71
N ARG A 40 -0.81 12.04 -6.10
CA ARG A 40 0.00 12.85 -5.18
C ARG A 40 -0.85 13.43 -4.05
N VAL A 41 -2.09 13.79 -4.34
CA VAL A 41 -3.02 14.32 -3.31
C VAL A 41 -3.30 13.26 -2.25
N LEU A 42 -3.61 12.04 -2.66
CA LEU A 42 -3.85 10.93 -1.73
C LEU A 42 -2.60 10.57 -0.94
N VAL A 43 -1.44 10.51 -1.60
CA VAL A 43 -0.17 10.23 -0.92
C VAL A 43 0.11 11.29 0.16
N ASN A 44 -0.09 12.57 -0.15
CA ASN A 44 0.07 13.64 0.83
C ASN A 44 -0.89 13.51 2.01
N GLN A 45 -2.16 13.20 1.75
CA GLN A 45 -3.16 12.98 2.80
C GLN A 45 -2.76 11.84 3.73
N HIS A 46 -2.35 10.71 3.18
CA HIS A 46 -1.91 9.56 3.96
C HIS A 46 -0.62 9.88 4.75
N PHE A 47 0.33 10.54 4.13
CA PHE A 47 1.57 10.94 4.79
C PHE A 47 1.30 11.78 6.04
N HIS A 48 0.47 12.82 5.92
CA HIS A 48 0.12 13.68 7.06
C HIS A 48 -0.65 12.92 8.14
N PHE A 49 -1.59 12.07 7.74
CA PHE A 49 -2.34 11.23 8.68
C PHE A 49 -1.41 10.30 9.47
N LEU A 50 -0.47 9.66 8.78
CA LEU A 50 0.47 8.74 9.41
C LEU A 50 1.43 9.48 10.35
N ARG A 51 1.91 10.66 9.97
CA ARG A 51 2.77 11.46 10.84
C ARG A 51 2.07 11.89 12.12
N GLU A 52 0.78 12.16 12.07
CA GLU A 52 0.00 12.56 13.24
C GLU A 52 -0.33 11.38 14.16
N ASN A 53 -0.41 10.17 13.61
CA ASN A 53 -0.93 9.01 14.34
C ASN A 53 0.11 7.93 14.66
N LEU A 54 1.25 7.91 13.98
CA LEU A 54 2.37 7.04 14.33
C LEU A 54 3.38 7.82 15.16
N LEU A 55 3.79 7.23 16.28
CA LEU A 55 4.87 7.79 17.11
C LEU A 55 6.23 7.43 16.47
N LEU A 56 6.44 7.90 15.25
CA LEU A 56 7.59 7.57 14.44
C LEU A 56 7.98 8.80 13.61
N GLU A 57 9.24 9.22 13.70
CA GLU A 57 9.74 10.35 12.92
C GLU A 57 10.25 9.92 11.54
N ASP A 58 10.52 8.64 11.38
CA ASP A 58 11.14 8.05 10.21
C ASP A 58 10.11 7.69 9.14
N ILE A 59 9.36 8.69 8.69
CA ILE A 59 8.34 8.60 7.65
C ILE A 59 8.72 9.54 6.52
N ALA A 60 8.81 9.02 5.30
CA ALA A 60 9.13 9.80 4.12
C ALA A 60 7.99 9.82 3.12
N ILE A 61 7.94 10.89 2.33
CA ILE A 61 7.11 10.98 1.14
C ILE A 61 8.03 11.11 -0.07
N ILE A 62 7.74 10.37 -1.13
CA ILE A 62 8.52 10.41 -2.37
C ILE A 62 7.66 10.93 -3.51
N THR A 63 8.16 11.94 -4.19
CA THR A 63 7.53 12.49 -5.39
C THR A 63 8.49 12.43 -6.57
N GLY A 64 7.93 12.44 -7.79
CA GLY A 64 8.73 12.44 -9.02
C GLY A 64 9.55 13.71 -9.25
N GLU A 65 9.28 14.77 -8.50
CA GLU A 65 10.03 16.04 -8.56
C GLU A 65 11.32 16.01 -7.74
N ASP A 66 11.45 15.05 -6.82
CA ASP A 66 12.65 14.93 -6.01
C ASP A 66 13.84 14.42 -6.80
N LEU A 67 15.02 14.93 -6.49
CA LEU A 67 16.26 14.42 -7.06
C LEU A 67 16.48 12.95 -6.66
N VAL A 68 17.15 12.20 -7.52
CA VAL A 68 17.47 10.78 -7.27
C VAL A 68 18.21 10.59 -5.95
N SER A 69 19.16 11.46 -5.64
CA SER A 69 19.93 11.40 -4.39
C SER A 69 19.02 11.53 -3.15
N LYS A 70 18.04 12.42 -3.23
CA LYS A 70 17.04 12.60 -2.17
C LYS A 70 16.14 11.36 -2.05
N ARG A 71 15.68 10.82 -3.19
CA ARG A 71 14.83 9.62 -3.17
C ARG A 71 15.56 8.41 -2.60
N LYS A 72 16.84 8.22 -2.91
CA LYS A 72 17.64 7.14 -2.33
C LYS A 72 17.64 7.18 -0.80
N LYS A 73 17.78 8.37 -0.23
CA LYS A 73 17.67 8.55 1.23
C LYS A 73 16.27 8.26 1.74
N SER A 74 15.25 8.78 1.06
CA SER A 74 13.85 8.63 1.46
C SER A 74 13.41 7.17 1.44
N TRP A 75 13.87 6.37 0.46
CA TRP A 75 13.58 4.94 0.41
C TRP A 75 14.10 4.18 1.61
N GLY A 76 15.11 4.68 2.32
CA GLY A 76 15.66 4.08 3.53
C GLY A 76 14.85 4.31 4.80
N ASN A 77 13.77 5.08 4.76
CA ASN A 77 12.91 5.31 5.92
C ASN A 77 12.06 4.09 6.26
N SER A 78 11.63 3.99 7.52
CA SER A 78 10.81 2.88 7.99
C SER A 78 9.42 2.86 7.38
N VAL A 79 8.87 4.03 7.06
CA VAL A 79 7.61 4.18 6.34
C VAL A 79 7.84 5.10 5.16
N VAL A 80 7.45 4.65 3.98
CA VAL A 80 7.57 5.43 2.75
C VAL A 80 6.22 5.50 2.07
N CYS A 81 5.75 6.72 1.79
CA CYS A 81 4.53 6.99 1.04
C CYS A 81 4.90 7.45 -0.38
N ALA A 82 4.36 6.81 -1.39
CA ALA A 82 4.73 7.09 -2.78
C ALA A 82 3.58 6.80 -3.75
N THR A 83 3.66 7.42 -4.93
CA THR A 83 2.80 7.07 -6.07
C THR A 83 3.35 5.86 -6.81
N PRO A 84 2.51 5.15 -7.58
CA PRO A 84 2.94 3.92 -8.25
C PRO A 84 3.99 4.15 -9.35
N GLU A 85 3.91 5.23 -10.11
CA GLU A 85 4.82 5.45 -11.23
C GLU A 85 6.26 5.62 -10.76
N ILE A 86 6.49 6.48 -9.77
CA ILE A 86 7.85 6.69 -9.25
C ILE A 86 8.39 5.43 -8.57
N THR A 87 7.54 4.70 -7.88
CA THR A 87 7.91 3.45 -7.23
C THR A 87 8.36 2.41 -8.26
N ARG A 88 7.56 2.19 -9.30
CA ARG A 88 7.92 1.27 -10.38
C ARG A 88 9.24 1.66 -11.05
N ASN A 89 9.42 2.94 -11.34
CA ASN A 89 10.63 3.43 -11.98
C ASN A 89 11.86 3.25 -11.10
N ASP A 90 11.75 3.55 -9.82
CA ASP A 90 12.85 3.40 -8.88
C ASP A 90 13.19 1.92 -8.59
N ILE A 91 12.20 1.03 -8.62
CA ILE A 91 12.44 -0.41 -8.56
C ILE A 91 13.25 -0.86 -9.79
N LYS A 92 12.85 -0.44 -10.99
CA LYS A 92 13.56 -0.78 -12.24
C LYS A 92 14.99 -0.29 -12.25
N ARG A 93 15.26 0.86 -11.61
CA ARG A 93 16.60 1.46 -11.53
C ARG A 93 17.44 0.90 -10.37
N ASN A 94 16.92 -0.07 -9.63
CA ASN A 94 17.56 -0.64 -8.44
C ASN A 94 17.87 0.41 -7.36
N ILE A 95 17.04 1.44 -7.25
CA ILE A 95 17.15 2.46 -6.21
C ILE A 95 16.48 1.99 -4.91
N VAL A 96 15.49 1.11 -5.03
CA VAL A 96 14.71 0.59 -3.91
C VAL A 96 15.27 -0.76 -3.49
N ASP A 97 15.56 -0.92 -2.20
CA ASP A 97 15.84 -2.23 -1.60
C ASP A 97 14.51 -2.92 -1.29
N LEU A 98 14.14 -3.91 -2.10
CA LEU A 98 12.87 -4.63 -1.96
C LEU A 98 12.78 -5.38 -0.63
N GLU A 99 13.89 -5.84 -0.08
CA GLU A 99 13.91 -6.60 1.16
C GLU A 99 13.68 -5.73 2.41
N GLN A 100 13.80 -4.41 2.26
CA GLN A 100 13.57 -3.48 3.35
C GLN A 100 12.10 -3.48 3.81
N PHE A 101 11.16 -3.77 2.92
CA PHE A 101 9.73 -3.64 3.20
C PHE A 101 9.09 -4.98 3.56
N SER A 102 8.56 -5.09 4.76
CA SER A 102 7.81 -6.27 5.23
C SER A 102 6.31 -6.17 4.97
N LEU A 103 5.81 -4.96 4.70
CA LEU A 103 4.41 -4.71 4.38
C LEU A 103 4.32 -3.70 3.24
N VAL A 104 3.50 -4.00 2.25
CA VAL A 104 3.16 -3.08 1.16
C VAL A 104 1.64 -2.88 1.15
N ILE A 105 1.21 -1.62 1.24
CA ILE A 105 -0.19 -1.25 1.23
C ILE A 105 -0.53 -0.60 -0.11
N PHE A 106 -1.57 -1.11 -0.74
CA PHE A 106 -2.10 -0.60 -2.00
C PHE A 106 -3.47 0.05 -1.73
N ASP A 107 -3.49 1.38 -1.64
CA ASP A 107 -4.75 2.12 -1.56
C ASP A 107 -5.40 2.18 -2.95
N GLU A 108 -6.73 2.23 -2.99
CA GLU A 108 -7.46 2.14 -4.25
C GLU A 108 -7.08 0.86 -5.03
N ALA A 109 -7.07 -0.27 -4.33
CA ALA A 109 -6.56 -1.55 -4.84
C ALA A 109 -7.32 -2.08 -6.07
N HIS A 110 -8.54 -1.57 -6.33
CA HIS A 110 -9.29 -1.90 -7.55
C HIS A 110 -8.54 -1.51 -8.83
N ARG A 111 -7.51 -0.67 -8.73
CA ARG A 111 -6.66 -0.29 -9.87
C ARG A 111 -5.58 -1.31 -10.21
N ALA A 112 -5.46 -2.41 -9.46
CA ALA A 112 -4.46 -3.46 -9.71
C ALA A 112 -4.90 -4.38 -10.86
N VAL A 113 -5.12 -3.81 -12.03
CA VAL A 113 -5.57 -4.49 -13.26
C VAL A 113 -4.75 -4.01 -14.46
N GLY A 114 -4.61 -4.86 -15.46
CA GLY A 114 -3.92 -4.55 -16.71
C GLY A 114 -2.48 -4.09 -16.49
N ASP A 115 -2.08 -3.08 -17.23
CA ASP A 115 -0.72 -2.51 -17.19
C ASP A 115 -0.52 -1.45 -16.12
N TYR A 116 -1.48 -1.26 -15.23
CA TYR A 116 -1.33 -0.29 -14.16
C TYR A 116 -0.14 -0.65 -13.26
N ALA A 117 0.59 0.35 -12.81
CA ALA A 117 1.86 0.14 -12.08
C ALA A 117 1.73 -0.74 -10.84
N TYR A 118 0.56 -0.79 -10.20
CA TYR A 118 0.32 -1.67 -9.05
C TYR A 118 0.58 -3.15 -9.36
N THR A 119 0.18 -3.61 -10.52
CA THR A 119 0.40 -5.00 -10.94
C THR A 119 1.89 -5.32 -11.02
N ASN A 120 2.66 -4.42 -11.62
CA ASN A 120 4.11 -4.59 -11.72
C ASN A 120 4.78 -4.54 -10.34
N ILE A 121 4.41 -3.57 -9.50
CA ILE A 121 4.97 -3.43 -8.16
C ILE A 121 4.66 -4.67 -7.32
N ALA A 122 3.41 -5.12 -7.32
CA ALA A 122 2.99 -6.29 -6.56
C ALA A 122 3.77 -7.55 -6.95
N SER A 123 4.11 -7.71 -8.23
CA SER A 123 4.90 -8.86 -8.71
C SER A 123 6.28 -8.94 -8.05
N ASN A 124 6.83 -7.81 -7.60
CA ASN A 124 8.09 -7.76 -6.88
C ASN A 124 7.98 -8.12 -5.40
N PHE A 125 6.80 -7.95 -4.81
CA PHE A 125 6.62 -8.03 -3.35
C PHE A 125 5.77 -9.20 -2.86
N LYS A 126 4.84 -9.71 -3.66
CA LYS A 126 3.81 -10.63 -3.19
C LYS A 126 4.31 -11.95 -2.60
N GLN A 127 5.55 -12.32 -2.86
CA GLN A 127 6.15 -13.53 -2.30
C GLN A 127 7.20 -13.26 -1.22
N ARG A 128 7.46 -11.99 -0.90
CA ARG A 128 8.46 -11.61 0.11
C ARG A 128 7.92 -10.70 1.20
N SER A 129 6.86 -9.98 0.89
CA SER A 129 6.26 -9.01 1.81
C SER A 129 4.80 -9.33 2.02
N LEU A 130 4.26 -8.93 3.16
CA LEU A 130 2.82 -8.95 3.38
C LEU A 130 2.18 -7.86 2.51
N ILE A 131 1.08 -8.17 1.83
CA ILE A 131 0.34 -7.22 1.02
C ILE A 131 -1.02 -6.96 1.64
N LEU A 132 -1.35 -5.68 1.78
CA LEU A 132 -2.66 -5.19 2.20
C LEU A 132 -3.22 -4.30 1.10
N GLY A 133 -4.28 -4.74 0.46
CA GLY A 133 -5.05 -3.92 -0.47
C GLY A 133 -6.25 -3.30 0.23
N MET A 134 -6.59 -2.08 -0.16
CA MET A 134 -7.75 -1.37 0.37
C MET A 134 -8.55 -0.77 -0.79
N THR A 135 -9.85 -0.98 -0.78
CA THR A 135 -10.75 -0.38 -1.78
C THR A 135 -12.14 -0.16 -1.20
N ALA A 136 -12.85 0.81 -1.74
CA ALA A 136 -14.25 1.04 -1.35
C ALA A 136 -15.18 -0.02 -1.94
N THR A 137 -14.89 -0.48 -3.15
CA THR A 137 -15.72 -1.46 -3.86
C THR A 137 -14.86 -2.39 -4.71
N LEU A 138 -15.28 -3.66 -4.82
CA LEU A 138 -14.76 -4.55 -5.84
C LEU A 138 -15.54 -4.33 -7.15
N PRO A 139 -14.90 -4.47 -8.32
CA PRO A 139 -15.62 -4.47 -9.60
C PRO A 139 -16.71 -5.55 -9.61
N SER A 140 -17.87 -5.23 -10.18
CA SER A 140 -18.95 -6.20 -10.36
C SER A 140 -18.60 -7.27 -11.39
N GLU A 141 -17.70 -6.95 -12.31
CA GLU A 141 -17.20 -7.91 -13.29
C GLU A 141 -16.28 -8.91 -12.60
N LYS A 142 -16.67 -10.20 -12.63
CA LYS A 142 -15.91 -11.27 -11.97
C LYS A 142 -14.47 -11.37 -12.47
N VAL A 143 -14.25 -11.13 -13.76
CA VAL A 143 -12.91 -11.18 -14.36
C VAL A 143 -11.98 -10.13 -13.74
N LYS A 144 -12.46 -8.89 -13.60
CA LYS A 144 -11.68 -7.80 -13.01
C LYS A 144 -11.40 -8.03 -11.52
N ALA A 145 -12.41 -8.49 -10.78
CA ALA A 145 -12.24 -8.82 -9.37
C ALA A 145 -11.20 -9.93 -9.18
N THR A 146 -11.24 -10.97 -10.01
CA THR A 146 -10.25 -12.05 -9.99
C THR A 146 -8.86 -11.55 -10.34
N GLU A 147 -8.74 -10.65 -11.31
CA GLU A 147 -7.46 -10.05 -11.70
C GLU A 147 -6.80 -9.31 -10.55
N ILE A 148 -7.56 -8.52 -9.78
CA ILE A 148 -7.07 -7.82 -8.60
C ILE A 148 -6.53 -8.82 -7.58
N ILE A 149 -7.29 -9.87 -7.27
CA ILE A 149 -6.93 -10.90 -6.31
C ILE A 149 -5.62 -11.58 -6.73
N VAL A 150 -5.52 -11.96 -7.99
CA VAL A 150 -4.32 -12.63 -8.51
C VAL A 150 -3.13 -11.67 -8.55
N SER A 151 -3.30 -10.46 -9.04
CA SER A 151 -2.22 -9.46 -9.17
C SER A 151 -1.57 -9.13 -7.84
N LEU A 152 -2.37 -8.98 -6.79
CA LEU A 152 -1.89 -8.66 -5.45
C LEU A 152 -1.57 -9.89 -4.61
N GLY A 153 -1.85 -11.09 -5.10
CA GLY A 153 -1.65 -12.33 -4.35
C GLY A 153 -2.54 -12.42 -3.11
N ILE A 154 -3.76 -11.91 -3.20
CA ILE A 154 -4.70 -11.85 -2.07
C ILE A 154 -5.16 -13.26 -1.68
N GLN A 155 -5.09 -13.54 -0.39
CA GLN A 155 -5.49 -14.82 0.21
C GLN A 155 -6.73 -14.69 1.09
N ASN A 156 -7.04 -13.48 1.56
CA ASN A 156 -8.14 -13.22 2.45
C ASN A 156 -8.83 -11.90 2.08
N ILE A 157 -10.16 -11.90 2.05
CA ILE A 157 -10.95 -10.70 1.75
C ILE A 157 -11.82 -10.38 2.97
N LEU A 158 -11.67 -9.16 3.49
CA LEU A 158 -12.52 -8.60 4.52
C LEU A 158 -13.46 -7.61 3.85
N GLN A 159 -14.73 -7.94 3.78
CA GLN A 159 -15.73 -7.11 3.13
C GLN A 159 -16.87 -6.77 4.08
N ARG A 160 -17.21 -5.48 4.15
CA ARG A 160 -18.41 -4.99 4.80
C ARG A 160 -19.20 -4.13 3.83
N THR A 161 -20.51 -4.22 3.91
CA THR A 161 -21.44 -3.36 3.18
C THR A 161 -22.16 -2.46 4.18
N ASP A 162 -22.86 -1.43 3.68
CA ASP A 162 -23.66 -0.55 4.55
C ASP A 162 -24.77 -1.33 5.30
N ASP A 163 -25.15 -2.49 4.79
CA ASP A 163 -26.17 -3.37 5.38
C ASP A 163 -25.55 -4.36 6.39
N SER A 164 -24.24 -4.37 6.56
CA SER A 164 -23.59 -5.25 7.53
C SER A 164 -23.91 -4.79 8.94
N PRO A 165 -24.27 -5.72 9.85
CA PRO A 165 -24.50 -5.34 11.25
C PRO A 165 -23.22 -4.78 11.86
N ASP A 166 -23.36 -3.72 12.64
CA ASP A 166 -22.26 -3.20 13.45
C ASP A 166 -21.86 -4.26 14.48
N VAL A 167 -20.61 -4.58 14.49
CA VAL A 167 -20.05 -5.56 15.43
C VAL A 167 -19.31 -4.82 16.52
#